data_af8fea70af870b67b25548de7a2631a6
#
_entry.id   af8fea70af870b67b25548de7a2631a6
#
_cell.length_a   1.000
_cell.length_b   1.000
_cell.length_c   1.000
_cell.angle_alpha   90.00
_cell.angle_beta   90.00
_cell.angle_gamma   90.00
#
_symmetry.space_group_name_H-M   'P 1'
#
loop_
_entity.id
_entity.type
_entity.pdbx_description
1 polymer ?
#
loop_
_entity_poly.entity_id
_entity_poly.type
_entity_poly.pdbx_seq_one_letter_code
_entity_poly.pdbx_strand_id
1 'polypeptide(L)'
;MFALHISTAFDSGSIEVLRLDDPQTIELAIRRDNAAEFAQWFHFALHGAAGQAVALRFTNAGASAYPKGWEGYRVMASHDRQHWFRIDTDFDGQVMTARTTPLTQVMYFAYFEPYSWEQHLDLLASAAQSPHASQEYLGATLDGRDMGLLLLTDASAPIPLDQRRKVWVIARQHPGETMAEWFVEGMLERLLDTDDAVSRLLLQRCVFHVVPNMNPDGSVRGNLRTNAAGANLNREWAAPTMERSPEVALVRARMLQTGVDLCLDVHGDEVLPYNFVVGSEGNPGYTERVAVQEDAFKAAWIASCPDFQDTHHYERDAPGAANLTLATNWVAQQFGCLAFTIEMPFKDNADLPDSQVGWSGPRARRLGASVLQPILATM
;
A
#
# COMPACT_ATOMS: atom_id res chain seq x y z
N MET A 1 -17.45 23.00 28.91
CA MET A 1 -16.28 22.40 28.25
C MET A 1 -16.62 20.92 28.12
N PHE A 2 -16.57 20.35 26.91
CA PHE A 2 -16.77 18.90 26.76
C PHE A 2 -15.51 18.19 27.25
N ALA A 3 -15.67 17.02 27.87
CA ALA A 3 -14.53 16.21 28.28
C ALA A 3 -13.77 15.71 27.03
N LEU A 4 -12.44 15.72 27.10
CA LEU A 4 -11.60 15.12 26.06
C LEU A 4 -11.83 13.62 26.03
N HIS A 5 -11.92 13.05 24.82
CA HIS A 5 -12.05 11.62 24.63
C HIS A 5 -11.30 11.22 23.36
N ILE A 6 -10.56 10.10 23.40
CA ILE A 6 -9.94 9.47 22.23
C ILE A 6 -10.64 8.14 21.97
N SER A 7 -11.02 7.92 20.71
CA SER A 7 -11.64 6.67 20.23
C SER A 7 -10.79 6.02 19.16
N THR A 8 -10.69 4.70 19.24
CA THR A 8 -10.14 3.80 18.21
C THR A 8 -11.16 2.73 17.81
N ALA A 9 -12.44 2.89 18.20
CA ALA A 9 -13.50 1.90 17.98
C ALA A 9 -14.06 1.98 16.55
N PHE A 10 -13.18 1.87 15.55
CA PHE A 10 -13.51 1.84 14.13
C PHE A 10 -12.41 1.11 13.36
N ASP A 11 -12.63 0.89 12.07
CA ASP A 11 -11.70 0.19 11.19
C ASP A 11 -10.29 0.81 11.22
N SER A 12 -9.27 -0.02 11.32
CA SER A 12 -7.84 0.35 11.45
C SER A 12 -7.50 1.23 12.66
N GLY A 13 -8.43 1.44 13.60
CA GLY A 13 -8.23 2.25 14.80
C GLY A 13 -7.15 1.68 15.72
N SER A 14 -6.12 2.48 16.03
CA SER A 14 -4.92 2.04 16.74
C SER A 14 -4.22 3.20 17.43
N ILE A 15 -4.27 3.28 18.73
CA ILE A 15 -3.43 4.10 19.60
C ILE A 15 -3.62 3.66 21.06
N GLU A 16 -2.62 3.85 21.90
CA GLU A 16 -2.70 3.75 23.35
C GLU A 16 -2.68 5.15 23.97
N VAL A 17 -3.64 5.42 24.86
CA VAL A 17 -3.75 6.72 25.54
C VAL A 17 -3.08 6.61 26.91
N LEU A 18 -2.01 7.38 27.13
CA LEU A 18 -1.28 7.40 28.38
C LEU A 18 -1.78 8.54 29.29
N ARG A 19 -2.09 9.71 28.69
CA ARG A 19 -2.58 10.90 29.42
C ARG A 19 -3.50 11.75 28.54
N LEU A 20 -4.63 12.21 29.08
CA LEU A 20 -5.67 12.95 28.33
C LEU A 20 -6.35 14.06 29.17
N ASP A 21 -5.73 14.56 30.21
CA ASP A 21 -6.29 15.55 31.15
C ASP A 21 -6.12 17.01 30.68
N ASP A 22 -5.16 17.29 29.81
CA ASP A 22 -4.86 18.61 29.27
C ASP A 22 -4.65 18.52 27.73
N PRO A 23 -5.38 19.32 26.93
CA PRO A 23 -5.24 19.26 25.46
C PRO A 23 -3.83 19.66 24.98
N GLN A 24 -3.05 20.40 25.75
CA GLN A 24 -1.68 20.80 25.40
C GLN A 24 -0.61 19.77 25.78
N THR A 25 -0.99 18.70 26.50
CA THR A 25 -0.06 17.65 26.95
C THR A 25 -0.66 16.25 26.85
N ILE A 26 -1.33 15.95 25.74
CA ILE A 26 -1.86 14.61 25.48
C ILE A 26 -0.69 13.66 25.20
N GLU A 27 -0.56 12.60 26.00
CA GLU A 27 0.48 11.59 25.82
C GLU A 27 -0.10 10.30 25.28
N LEU A 28 0.52 9.83 24.20
CA LEU A 28 0.10 8.67 23.42
C LEU A 28 1.27 7.71 23.25
N ALA A 29 0.97 6.42 23.07
CA ALA A 29 1.92 5.43 22.60
C ALA A 29 1.39 4.73 21.34
N ILE A 30 2.25 4.56 20.35
CA ILE A 30 1.97 3.78 19.15
C ILE A 30 1.88 2.32 19.57
N ARG A 31 0.75 1.69 19.27
CA ARG A 31 0.49 0.29 19.63
C ARG A 31 1.28 -0.65 18.72
N ARG A 32 1.76 -1.75 19.25
CA ARG A 32 2.36 -2.83 18.47
C ARG A 32 1.31 -3.60 17.68
N ASP A 33 1.73 -4.18 16.58
CA ASP A 33 0.95 -5.17 15.84
C ASP A 33 0.62 -6.36 16.76
N ASN A 34 -0.48 -7.05 16.49
CA ASN A 34 -0.81 -8.26 17.25
C ASN A 34 0.24 -9.35 17.00
N ALA A 35 0.67 -10.02 18.07
CA ALA A 35 1.67 -11.11 18.03
C ALA A 35 2.99 -10.75 17.32
N ALA A 36 3.38 -9.46 17.28
CA ALA A 36 4.61 -8.96 16.65
C ALA A 36 5.14 -7.70 17.36
N GLU A 37 6.40 -7.35 17.07
CA GLU A 37 7.06 -6.20 17.70
C GLU A 37 6.95 -4.90 16.90
N PHE A 38 6.34 -4.93 15.70
CA PHE A 38 6.21 -3.74 14.85
C PHE A 38 5.24 -2.73 15.47
N ALA A 39 5.65 -1.47 15.57
CA ALA A 39 4.86 -0.37 16.11
C ALA A 39 5.16 0.89 15.29
N GLN A 40 4.23 1.29 14.41
CA GLN A 40 4.37 2.52 13.60
C GLN A 40 3.01 3.08 13.20
N TRP A 41 2.02 2.22 12.90
CA TRP A 41 0.68 2.64 12.54
C TRP A 41 -0.08 3.23 13.72
N PHE A 42 -0.77 4.33 13.47
CA PHE A 42 -1.78 4.88 14.38
C PHE A 42 -2.96 5.46 13.57
N HIS A 43 -4.17 5.33 14.11
CA HIS A 43 -5.38 5.96 13.60
C HIS A 43 -6.37 6.11 14.75
N PHE A 44 -6.80 7.34 15.05
CA PHE A 44 -7.70 7.63 16.17
C PHE A 44 -8.49 8.92 15.96
N ALA A 45 -9.58 9.07 16.70
CA ALA A 45 -10.38 10.27 16.76
C ALA A 45 -10.22 10.96 18.13
N LEU A 46 -9.95 12.27 18.12
CA LEU A 46 -9.98 13.14 19.31
C LEU A 46 -11.29 13.92 19.34
N HIS A 47 -11.99 13.85 20.45
CA HIS A 47 -13.25 14.56 20.72
C HIS A 47 -13.06 15.63 21.77
N GLY A 48 -13.87 16.71 21.70
CA GLY A 48 -14.01 17.71 22.74
C GLY A 48 -12.99 18.84 22.73
N ALA A 49 -12.11 18.90 21.70
CA ALA A 49 -11.03 19.88 21.62
C ALA A 49 -11.28 21.07 20.65
N ALA A 50 -12.52 21.25 20.17
CA ALA A 50 -12.82 22.33 19.22
C ALA A 50 -12.38 23.72 19.71
N GLY A 51 -11.61 24.45 18.89
CA GLY A 51 -11.09 25.77 19.18
C GLY A 51 -9.97 25.84 20.24
N GLN A 52 -9.49 24.70 20.74
CA GLN A 52 -8.40 24.59 21.70
C GLN A 52 -7.10 24.18 21.00
N ALA A 53 -5.98 24.78 21.38
CA ALA A 53 -4.68 24.32 20.94
C ALA A 53 -4.39 22.93 21.53
N VAL A 54 -4.02 21.98 20.67
CA VAL A 54 -3.75 20.58 21.03
C VAL A 54 -2.30 20.23 20.71
N ALA A 55 -1.63 19.53 21.62
CA ALA A 55 -0.34 18.89 21.37
C ALA A 55 -0.45 17.38 21.68
N LEU A 56 -0.23 16.58 20.64
CA LEU A 56 -0.24 15.11 20.67
C LEU A 56 1.22 14.62 20.74
N ARG A 57 1.60 13.99 21.84
CA ARG A 57 2.97 13.52 22.10
C ARG A 57 3.01 12.00 22.00
N PHE A 58 3.63 11.48 20.94
CA PHE A 58 3.86 10.05 20.75
C PHE A 58 5.17 9.67 21.43
N THR A 59 5.07 9.22 22.68
CA THR A 59 6.20 9.10 23.62
C THR A 59 7.17 7.96 23.28
N ASN A 60 6.73 6.98 22.47
CA ASN A 60 7.53 5.84 22.05
C ASN A 60 7.95 5.90 20.57
N ALA A 61 7.83 7.04 19.91
CA ALA A 61 8.17 7.19 18.49
C ALA A 61 9.63 6.81 18.20
N GLY A 62 10.58 7.18 19.06
CA GLY A 62 11.99 6.82 18.92
C GLY A 62 12.28 5.31 19.06
N ALA A 63 11.35 4.55 19.64
CA ALA A 63 11.42 3.09 19.78
C ALA A 63 10.48 2.35 18.80
N SER A 64 9.92 3.04 17.81
CA SER A 64 9.05 2.45 16.79
C SER A 64 9.85 1.59 15.80
N ALA A 65 9.14 0.87 14.92
CA ALA A 65 9.76 -0.06 13.96
C ALA A 65 10.74 0.64 13.01
N TYR A 66 10.41 1.86 12.58
CA TYR A 66 11.20 2.65 11.62
C TYR A 66 11.37 4.09 12.11
N PRO A 67 12.17 4.34 13.17
CA PRO A 67 12.26 5.67 13.78
C PRO A 67 12.83 6.73 12.83
N LYS A 68 13.68 6.36 11.87
CA LYS A 68 14.16 7.27 10.81
C LYS A 68 13.03 7.75 9.88
N GLY A 69 11.92 7.05 9.84
CA GLY A 69 10.71 7.43 9.12
C GLY A 69 10.09 8.74 9.63
N TRP A 70 10.33 9.11 10.90
CA TRP A 70 9.79 10.34 11.48
C TRP A 70 10.53 11.62 11.07
N GLU A 71 11.72 11.51 10.51
CA GLU A 71 12.48 12.66 10.00
C GLU A 71 11.73 13.29 8.81
N GLY A 72 11.28 14.54 8.96
CA GLY A 72 10.48 15.24 7.95
C GLY A 72 9.06 14.72 7.77
N TYR A 73 8.62 13.77 8.58
CA TYR A 73 7.24 13.29 8.61
C TYR A 73 6.31 14.31 9.28
N ARG A 74 5.06 14.35 8.82
CA ARG A 74 4.00 15.18 9.39
C ARG A 74 2.74 14.32 9.54
N VAL A 75 2.10 14.38 10.71
CA VAL A 75 0.87 13.62 11.01
C VAL A 75 -0.26 14.02 10.06
N MET A 76 -0.96 13.02 9.53
CA MET A 76 -2.20 13.22 8.76
C MET A 76 -3.36 13.49 9.71
N ALA A 77 -4.19 14.46 9.35
CA ALA A 77 -5.36 14.85 10.13
C ALA A 77 -6.57 15.12 9.21
N SER A 78 -7.77 14.90 9.74
CA SER A 78 -9.03 15.12 8.99
C SER A 78 -10.16 15.50 9.94
N HIS A 79 -11.08 16.36 9.46
CA HIS A 79 -12.32 16.68 10.18
C HIS A 79 -13.51 15.80 9.75
N ASP A 80 -13.42 15.14 8.60
CA ASP A 80 -14.54 14.43 7.95
C ASP A 80 -14.19 13.01 7.46
N ARG A 81 -12.93 12.56 7.63
CA ARG A 81 -12.39 11.29 7.15
C ARG A 81 -12.33 11.18 5.61
N GLN A 82 -12.54 12.26 4.89
CA GLN A 82 -12.49 12.31 3.42
C GLN A 82 -11.38 13.26 2.95
N HIS A 83 -11.21 14.40 3.64
CA HIS A 83 -10.20 15.40 3.32
C HIS A 83 -9.09 15.34 4.36
N TRP A 84 -7.95 14.80 3.96
CA TRP A 84 -6.77 14.65 4.82
C TRP A 84 -5.72 15.69 4.49
N PHE A 85 -5.09 16.21 5.53
CA PHE A 85 -4.03 17.23 5.43
C PHE A 85 -2.96 17.00 6.49
N ARG A 86 -1.78 17.55 6.25
CA ARG A 86 -0.64 17.43 7.16
C ARG A 86 -0.66 18.55 8.20
N ILE A 87 -0.43 18.20 9.46
CA ILE A 87 -0.30 19.16 10.56
C ILE A 87 1.14 19.35 11.01
N ASP A 88 1.41 20.43 11.74
CA ASP A 88 2.72 20.73 12.31
C ASP A 88 3.21 19.59 13.20
N THR A 89 4.41 19.08 12.94
CA THR A 89 4.93 17.88 13.60
C THR A 89 6.45 17.97 13.74
N ASP A 90 6.95 17.74 14.95
CA ASP A 90 8.38 17.68 15.28
C ASP A 90 8.73 16.28 15.79
N PHE A 91 9.95 15.84 15.51
CA PHE A 91 10.54 14.64 16.10
C PHE A 91 11.92 14.97 16.67
N ASP A 92 12.13 14.76 17.97
CA ASP A 92 13.39 15.08 18.67
C ASP A 92 14.36 13.89 18.78
N GLY A 93 14.06 12.78 18.08
CA GLY A 93 14.78 11.52 18.15
C GLY A 93 14.19 10.52 19.14
N GLN A 94 13.28 10.94 20.02
CA GLN A 94 12.60 10.09 21.02
C GLN A 94 11.09 10.26 20.95
N VAL A 95 10.60 11.50 21.01
CA VAL A 95 9.19 11.85 21.04
C VAL A 95 8.80 12.58 19.75
N MET A 96 7.74 12.14 19.12
CA MET A 96 7.10 12.89 18.05
C MET A 96 5.96 13.73 18.64
N THR A 97 5.92 15.01 18.31
CA THR A 97 4.88 15.94 18.80
C THR A 97 4.15 16.58 17.63
N ALA A 98 2.86 16.35 17.50
CA ALA A 98 2.00 16.97 16.51
C ALA A 98 1.13 18.06 17.15
N ARG A 99 0.98 19.22 16.48
CA ARG A 99 0.26 20.39 17.00
C ARG A 99 -0.80 20.86 16.04
N THR A 100 -1.99 21.16 16.58
CA THR A 100 -3.10 21.68 15.79
C THR A 100 -4.13 22.39 16.68
N THR A 101 -5.09 23.06 16.06
CA THR A 101 -6.29 23.56 16.71
C THR A 101 -7.50 23.03 15.96
N PRO A 102 -8.18 21.97 16.47
CA PRO A 102 -9.35 21.40 15.82
C PRO A 102 -10.45 22.45 15.60
N LEU A 103 -11.01 22.49 14.39
CA LEU A 103 -12.12 23.39 14.06
C LEU A 103 -13.47 22.79 14.45
N THR A 104 -13.55 21.48 14.60
CA THR A 104 -14.78 20.72 14.89
C THR A 104 -14.64 19.94 16.18
N GLN A 105 -15.77 19.44 16.71
CA GLN A 105 -15.80 18.67 17.97
C GLN A 105 -15.08 17.31 17.86
N VAL A 106 -14.88 16.82 16.64
CA VAL A 106 -14.15 15.58 16.36
C VAL A 106 -13.10 15.86 15.30
N MET A 107 -11.88 15.39 15.53
CA MET A 107 -10.79 15.43 14.55
C MET A 107 -10.10 14.06 14.53
N TYR A 108 -9.83 13.56 13.35
CA TYR A 108 -9.17 12.28 13.13
C TYR A 108 -7.69 12.48 12.85
N PHE A 109 -6.86 11.53 13.28
CA PHE A 109 -5.42 11.52 13.07
C PHE A 109 -4.98 10.14 12.62
N ALA A 110 -4.06 10.08 11.65
CA ALA A 110 -3.54 8.83 11.13
C ALA A 110 -2.07 8.96 10.71
N TYR A 111 -1.40 7.82 10.62
CA TYR A 111 -0.04 7.74 10.09
C TYR A 111 0.01 8.07 8.60
N PHE A 112 -0.92 7.52 7.84
CA PHE A 112 -1.19 7.89 6.45
C PHE A 112 -2.71 7.93 6.23
N GLU A 113 -3.17 8.52 5.13
CA GLU A 113 -4.58 8.55 4.73
C GLU A 113 -5.16 7.13 4.70
N PRO A 114 -6.09 6.78 5.59
CA PRO A 114 -6.59 5.42 5.70
C PRO A 114 -7.34 4.97 4.44
N TYR A 115 -7.29 3.68 4.18
CA TYR A 115 -8.16 3.00 3.23
C TYR A 115 -8.91 1.91 4.01
N SER A 116 -10.20 2.11 4.24
CA SER A 116 -11.00 1.24 5.11
C SER A 116 -11.42 -0.06 4.42
N TRP A 117 -11.80 -1.06 5.23
CA TRP A 117 -12.37 -2.30 4.71
C TRP A 117 -13.64 -2.06 3.89
N GLU A 118 -14.49 -1.12 4.29
CA GLU A 118 -15.69 -0.75 3.53
C GLU A 118 -15.33 -0.14 2.16
N GLN A 119 -14.31 0.73 2.10
CA GLN A 119 -13.80 1.24 0.82
C GLN A 119 -13.25 0.14 -0.07
N HIS A 120 -12.57 -0.88 0.52
CA HIS A 120 -12.12 -2.07 -0.21
C HIS A 120 -13.30 -2.83 -0.83
N LEU A 121 -14.37 -3.06 -0.07
CA LEU A 121 -15.57 -3.73 -0.57
C LEU A 121 -16.25 -2.91 -1.66
N ASP A 122 -16.33 -1.59 -1.50
CA ASP A 122 -16.86 -0.66 -2.52
C ASP A 122 -16.03 -0.69 -3.81
N LEU A 123 -14.70 -0.76 -3.69
CA LEU A 123 -13.79 -0.89 -4.84
C LEU A 123 -14.06 -2.17 -5.63
N LEU A 124 -14.15 -3.32 -4.94
CA LEU A 124 -14.46 -4.60 -5.57
C LEU A 124 -15.83 -4.58 -6.25
N ALA A 125 -16.85 -4.07 -5.56
CA ALA A 125 -18.20 -3.97 -6.07
C ALA A 125 -18.31 -3.03 -7.27
N SER A 126 -17.61 -1.90 -7.25
CA SER A 126 -17.56 -0.94 -8.35
C SER A 126 -16.85 -1.55 -9.58
N ALA A 127 -15.71 -2.17 -9.40
CA ALA A 127 -14.99 -2.83 -10.48
C ALA A 127 -15.83 -3.93 -11.14
N ALA A 128 -16.55 -4.73 -10.35
CA ALA A 128 -17.40 -5.81 -10.83
C ALA A 128 -18.61 -5.36 -11.67
N GLN A 129 -18.94 -4.07 -11.70
CA GLN A 129 -19.97 -3.53 -12.59
C GLN A 129 -19.52 -3.42 -14.06
N SER A 130 -18.20 -3.44 -14.30
CA SER A 130 -17.64 -3.39 -15.65
C SER A 130 -17.83 -4.74 -16.37
N PRO A 131 -18.21 -4.77 -17.66
CA PRO A 131 -18.27 -6.01 -18.45
C PRO A 131 -16.89 -6.65 -18.68
N HIS A 132 -15.82 -5.90 -18.38
CA HIS A 132 -14.43 -6.38 -18.49
C HIS A 132 -13.87 -6.94 -17.19
N ALA A 133 -14.65 -6.92 -16.11
CA ALA A 133 -14.22 -7.39 -14.79
C ALA A 133 -15.09 -8.56 -14.29
N SER A 134 -14.45 -9.48 -13.60
CA SER A 134 -15.11 -10.50 -12.78
C SER A 134 -14.35 -10.65 -11.46
N GLN A 135 -15.06 -11.11 -10.42
CA GLN A 135 -14.46 -11.34 -9.11
C GLN A 135 -14.44 -12.84 -8.82
N GLU A 136 -13.30 -13.33 -8.32
CA GLU A 136 -13.13 -14.67 -7.77
C GLU A 136 -12.91 -14.59 -6.26
N TYR A 137 -13.38 -15.61 -5.55
CA TYR A 137 -13.08 -15.86 -4.15
C TYR A 137 -11.96 -16.90 -4.05
N LEU A 138 -10.80 -16.50 -3.52
CA LEU A 138 -9.64 -17.39 -3.36
C LEU A 138 -9.72 -18.26 -2.09
N GLY A 139 -10.36 -17.76 -1.05
CA GLY A 139 -10.47 -18.38 0.26
C GLY A 139 -10.61 -17.33 1.36
N ALA A 140 -10.55 -17.76 2.62
CA ALA A 140 -10.67 -16.88 3.77
C ALA A 140 -9.33 -16.66 4.48
N THR A 141 -9.18 -15.48 5.08
CA THR A 141 -8.12 -15.14 6.03
C THR A 141 -8.35 -15.83 7.38
N LEU A 142 -7.43 -15.65 8.32
CA LEU A 142 -7.54 -16.22 9.69
C LEU A 142 -8.75 -15.67 10.47
N ASP A 143 -9.12 -14.41 10.27
CA ASP A 143 -10.31 -13.80 10.87
C ASP A 143 -11.61 -14.07 10.08
N GLY A 144 -11.52 -14.85 9.00
CA GLY A 144 -12.65 -15.22 8.15
C GLY A 144 -13.08 -14.17 7.13
N ARG A 145 -12.19 -13.21 6.77
CA ARG A 145 -12.46 -12.26 5.67
C ARG A 145 -12.16 -12.89 4.33
N ASP A 146 -12.93 -12.50 3.34
CA ASP A 146 -12.76 -12.98 1.97
C ASP A 146 -11.46 -12.44 1.34
N MET A 147 -10.70 -13.33 0.70
CA MET A 147 -9.60 -12.98 -0.21
C MET A 147 -10.15 -12.86 -1.63
N GLY A 148 -10.46 -11.62 -2.03
CA GLY A 148 -11.00 -11.32 -3.36
C GLY A 148 -9.90 -11.16 -4.41
N LEU A 149 -10.12 -11.73 -5.60
CA LEU A 149 -9.30 -11.55 -6.79
C LEU A 149 -10.17 -10.95 -7.89
N LEU A 150 -9.78 -9.81 -8.46
CA LEU A 150 -10.38 -9.26 -9.67
C LEU A 150 -9.65 -9.81 -10.91
N LEU A 151 -10.43 -10.30 -11.86
CA LEU A 151 -9.97 -10.67 -13.19
C LEU A 151 -10.48 -9.64 -14.19
N LEU A 152 -9.54 -8.97 -14.91
CA LEU A 152 -9.91 -7.92 -15.86
C LEU A 152 -9.34 -8.21 -17.24
N THR A 153 -10.23 -8.28 -18.23
CA THR A 153 -9.87 -8.53 -19.63
C THR A 153 -11.07 -8.25 -20.53
N ASP A 154 -10.85 -7.95 -21.79
CA ASP A 154 -11.91 -7.90 -22.79
C ASP A 154 -12.18 -9.31 -23.34
N ALA A 155 -13.23 -9.97 -22.85
CA ALA A 155 -13.60 -11.33 -23.29
C ALA A 155 -13.96 -11.41 -24.79
N SER A 156 -14.30 -10.28 -25.43
CA SER A 156 -14.66 -10.21 -26.86
C SER A 156 -13.47 -10.03 -27.80
N ALA A 157 -12.27 -9.75 -27.26
CA ALA A 157 -11.09 -9.51 -28.06
C ALA A 157 -10.64 -10.78 -28.81
N PRO A 158 -10.07 -10.63 -30.03
CA PRO A 158 -9.77 -11.76 -30.92
C PRO A 158 -8.63 -12.67 -30.44
N ILE A 159 -7.77 -12.18 -29.51
CA ILE A 159 -6.68 -12.98 -28.95
C ILE A 159 -7.25 -13.97 -27.93
N PRO A 160 -7.03 -15.29 -28.06
CA PRO A 160 -7.45 -16.29 -27.09
C PRO A 160 -6.90 -16.00 -25.67
N LEU A 161 -7.68 -16.28 -24.64
CA LEU A 161 -7.31 -15.96 -23.24
C LEU A 161 -5.99 -16.62 -22.80
N ASP A 162 -5.70 -17.82 -23.27
CA ASP A 162 -4.48 -18.57 -22.97
C ASP A 162 -3.22 -17.96 -23.62
N GLN A 163 -3.39 -17.19 -24.68
CA GLN A 163 -2.31 -16.48 -25.38
C GLN A 163 -2.09 -15.04 -24.88
N ARG A 164 -2.99 -14.52 -24.02
CA ARG A 164 -2.85 -13.18 -23.43
C ARG A 164 -1.81 -13.19 -22.31
N ARG A 165 -1.15 -12.03 -22.13
CA ARG A 165 -0.20 -11.83 -21.02
C ARG A 165 -0.94 -11.82 -19.68
N LYS A 166 -0.38 -12.47 -18.67
CA LYS A 166 -0.90 -12.54 -17.31
C LYS A 166 -0.19 -11.49 -16.48
N VAL A 167 -0.90 -10.40 -16.22
CA VAL A 167 -0.41 -9.29 -15.37
C VAL A 167 -0.99 -9.47 -13.97
N TRP A 168 -0.14 -9.65 -12.99
CA TRP A 168 -0.53 -9.72 -11.59
C TRP A 168 -0.21 -8.43 -10.87
N VAL A 169 -1.16 -7.94 -10.10
CA VAL A 169 -1.00 -6.80 -9.19
C VAL A 169 -1.47 -7.23 -7.81
N ILE A 170 -0.57 -7.24 -6.86
CA ILE A 170 -0.88 -7.48 -5.45
C ILE A 170 -0.52 -6.22 -4.67
N ALA A 171 -1.29 -5.89 -3.65
CA ALA A 171 -1.06 -4.66 -2.90
C ALA A 171 -1.30 -4.85 -1.41
N ARG A 172 -0.70 -3.99 -0.58
CA ARG A 172 -0.96 -3.90 0.85
C ARG A 172 -0.66 -5.21 1.59
N GLN A 173 0.44 -5.89 1.27
CA GLN A 173 0.94 -7.00 2.08
C GLN A 173 1.21 -6.54 3.53
N HIS A 174 1.68 -5.30 3.68
CA HIS A 174 1.80 -4.62 4.96
C HIS A 174 0.58 -3.71 5.15
N PRO A 175 -0.26 -3.97 6.15
CA PRO A 175 -1.57 -3.33 6.28
C PRO A 175 -1.52 -1.82 6.50
N GLY A 176 -0.46 -1.30 7.12
CA GLY A 176 -0.27 0.15 7.33
C GLY A 176 0.08 0.93 6.05
N GLU A 177 0.49 0.26 4.99
CA GLU A 177 0.82 0.87 3.68
C GLU A 177 -0.44 1.11 2.85
N THR A 178 -1.34 1.96 3.36
CA THR A 178 -2.67 2.19 2.75
C THR A 178 -2.61 2.85 1.38
N MET A 179 -1.50 3.56 1.05
CA MET A 179 -1.24 4.12 -0.28
C MET A 179 -1.27 3.04 -1.38
N ALA A 180 -1.00 1.78 -1.02
CA ALA A 180 -1.02 0.67 -1.98
C ALA A 180 -2.43 0.39 -2.51
N GLU A 181 -3.48 0.47 -1.70
CA GLU A 181 -4.86 0.34 -2.19
C GLU A 181 -5.34 1.60 -2.93
N TRP A 182 -4.95 2.79 -2.49
CA TRP A 182 -5.19 4.02 -3.25
C TRP A 182 -4.57 3.95 -4.65
N PHE A 183 -3.37 3.39 -4.77
CA PHE A 183 -2.72 3.14 -6.07
C PHE A 183 -3.56 2.19 -6.94
N VAL A 184 -4.00 1.06 -6.38
CA VAL A 184 -4.82 0.07 -7.12
C VAL A 184 -6.16 0.66 -7.55
N GLU A 185 -6.81 1.47 -6.70
CA GLU A 185 -8.05 2.17 -7.06
C GLU A 185 -7.84 3.02 -8.32
N GLY A 186 -6.81 3.88 -8.36
CA GLY A 186 -6.54 4.71 -9.52
C GLY A 186 -6.14 3.92 -10.78
N MET A 187 -5.41 2.81 -10.60
CA MET A 187 -5.12 1.89 -11.70
C MET A 187 -6.39 1.28 -12.28
N LEU A 188 -7.29 0.79 -11.42
CA LEU A 188 -8.55 0.16 -11.83
C LEU A 188 -9.51 1.17 -12.48
N GLU A 189 -9.64 2.37 -11.93
CA GLU A 189 -10.45 3.44 -12.53
C GLU A 189 -10.05 3.70 -13.99
N ARG A 190 -8.75 3.85 -14.25
CA ARG A 190 -8.27 4.07 -15.60
C ARG A 190 -8.34 2.82 -16.47
N LEU A 191 -7.99 1.63 -15.94
CA LEU A 191 -8.00 0.39 -16.71
C LEU A 191 -9.40 0.03 -17.19
N LEU A 192 -10.44 0.37 -16.43
CA LEU A 192 -11.84 0.12 -16.76
C LEU A 192 -12.50 1.27 -17.51
N ASP A 193 -11.79 2.37 -17.79
CA ASP A 193 -12.24 3.43 -18.66
C ASP A 193 -12.21 2.98 -20.13
N THR A 194 -13.37 2.75 -20.68
CA THR A 194 -13.54 2.29 -22.08
C THR A 194 -13.19 3.35 -23.13
N ASP A 195 -13.03 4.61 -22.73
CA ASP A 195 -12.62 5.71 -23.61
C ASP A 195 -11.09 5.87 -23.66
N ASP A 196 -10.33 5.34 -22.65
CA ASP A 196 -8.88 5.34 -22.67
C ASP A 196 -8.34 4.28 -23.66
N ALA A 197 -7.55 4.74 -24.64
CA ALA A 197 -6.99 3.86 -25.68
C ALA A 197 -5.96 2.86 -25.15
N VAL A 198 -5.20 3.24 -24.09
CA VAL A 198 -4.21 2.36 -23.43
C VAL A 198 -4.95 1.24 -22.72
N SER A 199 -6.00 1.55 -21.98
CA SER A 199 -6.83 0.59 -21.26
C SER A 199 -7.46 -0.43 -22.19
N ARG A 200 -8.12 0.03 -23.28
CA ARG A 200 -8.68 -0.87 -24.30
C ARG A 200 -7.64 -1.84 -24.87
N LEU A 201 -6.45 -1.32 -25.20
CA LEU A 201 -5.39 -2.16 -25.78
C LEU A 201 -4.85 -3.19 -24.78
N LEU A 202 -4.68 -2.80 -23.52
CA LEU A 202 -4.26 -3.67 -22.44
C LEU A 202 -5.30 -4.77 -22.16
N LEU A 203 -6.58 -4.42 -22.06
CA LEU A 203 -7.65 -5.41 -21.83
C LEU A 203 -7.78 -6.41 -22.97
N GLN A 204 -7.45 -6.05 -24.22
CA GLN A 204 -7.43 -6.96 -25.37
C GLN A 204 -6.23 -7.92 -25.35
N ARG A 205 -5.09 -7.51 -24.80
CA ARG A 205 -3.83 -8.25 -24.86
C ARG A 205 -3.49 -8.98 -23.56
N CYS A 206 -4.09 -8.57 -22.45
CA CYS A 206 -3.75 -9.06 -21.13
C CYS A 206 -4.96 -9.62 -20.40
N VAL A 207 -4.67 -10.48 -19.41
CA VAL A 207 -5.56 -10.82 -18.31
C VAL A 207 -4.91 -10.27 -17.04
N PHE A 208 -5.52 -9.24 -16.45
CA PHE A 208 -5.08 -8.73 -15.15
C PHE A 208 -5.68 -9.55 -14.03
N HIS A 209 -4.84 -9.90 -13.07
CA HIS A 209 -5.19 -10.55 -11.82
C HIS A 209 -4.83 -9.56 -10.71
N VAL A 210 -5.83 -9.01 -10.02
CA VAL A 210 -5.60 -7.93 -9.06
C VAL A 210 -6.12 -8.33 -7.68
N VAL A 211 -5.24 -8.35 -6.68
CA VAL A 211 -5.57 -8.50 -5.27
C VAL A 211 -5.31 -7.16 -4.57
N PRO A 212 -6.33 -6.31 -4.40
CA PRO A 212 -6.13 -4.95 -3.91
C PRO A 212 -5.63 -4.88 -2.47
N ASN A 213 -6.01 -5.87 -1.64
CA ASN A 213 -5.56 -5.98 -0.25
C ASN A 213 -5.13 -7.42 0.05
N MET A 214 -3.82 -7.61 0.20
CA MET A 214 -3.23 -8.89 0.58
C MET A 214 -3.37 -9.20 2.07
N ASN A 215 -3.71 -8.20 2.91
CA ASN A 215 -3.72 -8.35 4.37
C ASN A 215 -4.97 -7.72 5.00
N PRO A 216 -6.17 -8.26 4.70
CA PRO A 216 -7.44 -7.72 5.22
C PRO A 216 -7.50 -7.69 6.75
N ASP A 217 -7.03 -8.75 7.42
CA ASP A 217 -7.09 -8.86 8.87
C ASP A 217 -6.20 -7.82 9.56
N GLY A 218 -4.95 -7.68 9.11
CA GLY A 218 -4.04 -6.67 9.63
C GLY A 218 -4.54 -5.25 9.37
N SER A 219 -5.18 -5.01 8.21
CA SER A 219 -5.79 -3.72 7.86
C SER A 219 -6.87 -3.32 8.85
N VAL A 220 -7.85 -4.19 9.10
CA VAL A 220 -8.96 -3.91 10.05
C VAL A 220 -8.44 -3.79 11.49
N ARG A 221 -7.44 -4.58 11.87
CA ARG A 221 -6.83 -4.56 13.22
C ARG A 221 -6.01 -3.29 13.48
N GLY A 222 -5.66 -2.52 12.45
CA GLY A 222 -4.76 -1.37 12.57
C GLY A 222 -3.32 -1.78 12.87
N ASN A 223 -2.85 -2.83 12.21
CA ASN A 223 -1.45 -3.22 12.22
C ASN A 223 -0.64 -2.39 11.22
N LEU A 224 0.66 -2.24 11.48
CA LEU A 224 1.60 -1.69 10.51
C LEU A 224 1.94 -2.73 9.44
N ARG A 225 2.38 -3.94 9.87
CA ARG A 225 3.17 -4.84 9.02
C ARG A 225 2.67 -6.26 8.94
N THR A 226 1.98 -6.76 9.98
CA THR A 226 1.71 -8.18 10.11
C THR A 226 0.22 -8.53 9.95
N ASN A 227 -0.06 -9.79 9.58
CA ASN A 227 -1.41 -10.34 9.52
C ASN A 227 -1.93 -10.74 10.92
N ALA A 228 -3.07 -11.42 10.98
CA ALA A 228 -3.69 -11.88 12.22
C ALA A 228 -2.82 -12.88 13.03
N ALA A 229 -1.92 -13.61 12.38
CA ALA A 229 -0.95 -14.51 13.03
C ALA A 229 0.34 -13.81 13.48
N GLY A 230 0.51 -12.50 13.24
CA GLY A 230 1.76 -11.79 13.45
C GLY A 230 2.83 -12.09 12.38
N ALA A 231 2.43 -12.62 11.22
CA ALA A 231 3.31 -12.90 10.12
C ALA A 231 3.49 -11.68 9.21
N ASN A 232 4.74 -11.38 8.84
CA ASN A 232 5.05 -10.45 7.75
C ASN A 232 4.87 -11.18 6.42
N LEU A 233 3.78 -10.89 5.70
CA LEU A 233 3.42 -11.62 4.48
C LEU A 233 4.53 -11.57 3.42
N ASN A 234 5.24 -10.44 3.29
CA ASN A 234 6.38 -10.32 2.36
C ASN A 234 7.67 -10.98 2.92
N ARG A 235 7.53 -12.02 3.73
CA ARG A 235 8.60 -12.96 4.17
C ARG A 235 8.13 -14.41 4.10
N GLU A 236 6.91 -14.64 3.65
CA GLU A 236 6.28 -15.97 3.65
C GLU A 236 6.26 -16.63 2.25
N TRP A 237 6.71 -15.96 1.18
CA TRP A 237 6.54 -16.44 -0.20
C TRP A 237 7.31 -17.72 -0.53
N ALA A 238 8.40 -18.02 0.15
CA ALA A 238 9.13 -19.28 -0.07
C ALA A 238 8.33 -20.50 0.40
N ALA A 239 7.64 -20.42 1.54
CA ALA A 239 6.94 -21.55 2.16
C ALA A 239 5.71 -21.10 2.96
N PRO A 240 4.67 -20.52 2.33
CA PRO A 240 3.47 -20.11 3.04
C PRO A 240 2.65 -21.31 3.52
N THR A 241 1.94 -21.14 4.65
CA THR A 241 1.00 -22.14 5.17
C THR A 241 -0.36 -21.52 5.46
N MET A 242 -1.41 -22.35 5.45
CA MET A 242 -2.78 -21.88 5.74
C MET A 242 -2.96 -21.43 7.20
N GLU A 243 -2.12 -21.90 8.12
CA GLU A 243 -2.16 -21.56 9.53
C GLU A 243 -1.46 -20.24 9.85
N ARG A 244 -0.47 -19.84 9.02
CA ARG A 244 0.38 -18.68 9.30
C ARG A 244 0.17 -17.53 8.30
N SER A 245 0.05 -17.85 7.03
CA SER A 245 -0.05 -16.90 5.92
C SER A 245 -0.99 -17.40 4.81
N PRO A 246 -2.28 -17.66 5.15
CA PRO A 246 -3.25 -18.16 4.18
C PRO A 246 -3.38 -17.23 2.98
N GLU A 247 -3.23 -15.94 3.16
CA GLU A 247 -3.28 -14.91 2.13
C GLU A 247 -2.24 -15.18 1.03
N VAL A 248 -0.99 -15.41 1.44
CA VAL A 248 0.10 -15.73 0.49
C VAL A 248 -0.10 -17.13 -0.11
N ALA A 249 -0.52 -18.11 0.69
CA ALA A 249 -0.73 -19.48 0.21
C ALA A 249 -1.79 -19.54 -0.91
N LEU A 250 -2.91 -18.84 -0.74
CA LEU A 250 -4.01 -18.78 -1.70
C LEU A 250 -3.60 -18.06 -2.99
N VAL A 251 -3.00 -16.88 -2.89
CA VAL A 251 -2.56 -16.09 -4.05
C VAL A 251 -1.46 -16.82 -4.83
N ARG A 252 -0.47 -17.36 -4.13
CA ARG A 252 0.61 -18.15 -4.76
C ARG A 252 0.09 -19.40 -5.48
N ALA A 253 -0.87 -20.11 -4.87
CA ALA A 253 -1.50 -21.26 -5.51
C ALA A 253 -2.22 -20.86 -6.82
N ARG A 254 -2.89 -19.69 -6.83
CA ARG A 254 -3.54 -19.17 -8.03
C ARG A 254 -2.55 -18.72 -9.09
N MET A 255 -1.45 -18.06 -8.72
CA MET A 255 -0.35 -17.73 -9.64
C MET A 255 0.24 -18.94 -10.32
N LEU A 256 0.44 -20.05 -9.59
CA LEU A 256 0.94 -21.31 -10.16
C LEU A 256 -0.01 -21.95 -11.18
N GLN A 257 -1.32 -21.72 -11.04
CA GLN A 257 -2.34 -22.21 -11.98
C GLN A 257 -2.42 -21.36 -13.26
N THR A 258 -2.30 -20.03 -13.13
CA THR A 258 -2.51 -19.10 -14.24
C THR A 258 -1.24 -18.74 -14.99
N GLY A 259 -0.08 -18.86 -14.34
CA GLY A 259 1.17 -18.25 -14.80
C GLY A 259 1.25 -16.75 -14.49
N VAL A 260 2.44 -16.18 -14.67
CA VAL A 260 2.73 -14.77 -14.49
C VAL A 260 3.70 -14.30 -15.57
N ASP A 261 3.35 -13.24 -16.31
CA ASP A 261 4.23 -12.57 -17.28
C ASP A 261 4.77 -11.24 -16.78
N LEU A 262 4.03 -10.58 -15.87
CA LEU A 262 4.43 -9.39 -15.14
C LEU A 262 3.78 -9.41 -13.75
N CYS A 263 4.55 -9.07 -12.71
CA CYS A 263 4.03 -8.90 -11.36
C CYS A 263 4.39 -7.52 -10.79
N LEU A 264 3.40 -6.85 -10.21
CA LEU A 264 3.57 -5.62 -9.44
C LEU A 264 3.13 -5.89 -8.00
N ASP A 265 4.03 -5.70 -7.04
CA ASP A 265 3.82 -5.81 -5.61
C ASP A 265 3.87 -4.40 -5.01
N VAL A 266 2.71 -3.86 -4.62
CA VAL A 266 2.55 -2.44 -4.29
C VAL A 266 2.65 -2.20 -2.80
N HIS A 267 3.59 -1.35 -2.40
CA HIS A 267 4.03 -1.07 -1.04
C HIS A 267 4.16 0.43 -0.73
N GLY A 268 4.60 0.71 0.49
CA GLY A 268 5.02 2.02 0.97
C GLY A 268 6.28 1.96 1.82
N ASP A 269 7.17 2.96 1.66
CA ASP A 269 8.42 3.09 2.41
C ASP A 269 8.35 4.20 3.46
N GLU A 270 8.75 3.87 4.69
CA GLU A 270 8.71 4.80 5.81
C GLU A 270 9.84 5.83 5.75
N VAL A 271 10.96 5.52 5.11
CA VAL A 271 12.20 6.30 5.19
C VAL A 271 12.45 7.14 3.95
N LEU A 272 12.39 6.55 2.76
CA LEU A 272 12.69 7.22 1.50
C LEU A 272 11.51 8.09 1.03
N PRO A 273 11.72 9.40 0.82
CA PRO A 273 10.65 10.31 0.38
C PRO A 273 10.50 10.33 -1.15
N TYR A 274 10.42 9.16 -1.78
CA TYR A 274 10.38 9.00 -3.24
C TYR A 274 9.43 7.88 -3.66
N ASN A 275 8.94 7.95 -4.91
CA ASN A 275 8.29 6.82 -5.56
C ASN A 275 9.30 6.11 -6.45
N PHE A 276 9.50 4.83 -6.26
CA PHE A 276 10.48 4.04 -7.01
C PHE A 276 10.04 2.58 -7.15
N VAL A 277 10.78 1.82 -7.93
CA VAL A 277 10.62 0.36 -8.03
C VAL A 277 11.92 -0.34 -7.67
N VAL A 278 11.76 -1.56 -7.15
CA VAL A 278 12.84 -2.52 -6.94
C VAL A 278 12.54 -3.73 -7.82
N GLY A 279 13.46 -4.08 -8.69
CA GLY A 279 13.38 -5.26 -9.56
C GLY A 279 13.84 -6.54 -8.88
N SER A 280 14.24 -7.50 -9.70
CA SER A 280 14.70 -8.82 -9.24
C SER A 280 16.14 -9.12 -9.64
N GLU A 281 16.98 -8.10 -9.76
CA GLU A 281 18.35 -8.18 -10.29
C GLU A 281 19.26 -9.16 -9.54
N GLY A 282 18.99 -9.35 -8.23
CA GLY A 282 19.72 -10.31 -7.40
C GLY A 282 19.30 -11.77 -7.57
N ASN A 283 18.25 -12.08 -8.35
CA ASN A 283 17.76 -13.44 -8.50
C ASN A 283 18.73 -14.34 -9.28
N PRO A 284 18.89 -15.61 -8.89
CA PRO A 284 19.71 -16.56 -9.66
C PRO A 284 19.25 -16.73 -11.12
N GLY A 285 17.96 -16.58 -11.37
CA GLY A 285 17.35 -16.67 -12.70
C GLY A 285 17.26 -15.35 -13.47
N TYR A 286 17.86 -14.27 -13.00
CA TYR A 286 17.84 -12.99 -13.69
C TYR A 286 18.60 -13.03 -15.01
N THR A 287 17.98 -12.56 -16.08
CA THR A 287 18.53 -12.64 -17.44
C THR A 287 18.61 -11.26 -18.08
N GLU A 288 19.47 -11.11 -19.12
CA GLU A 288 19.56 -9.90 -19.93
C GLU A 288 18.19 -9.50 -20.54
N ARG A 289 17.36 -10.48 -20.93
CA ARG A 289 16.00 -10.22 -21.41
C ARG A 289 15.15 -9.50 -20.35
N VAL A 290 15.20 -9.94 -19.09
CA VAL A 290 14.48 -9.29 -18.00
C VAL A 290 15.04 -7.90 -17.73
N ALA A 291 16.36 -7.73 -17.75
CA ALA A 291 17.00 -6.43 -17.57
C ALA A 291 16.52 -5.41 -18.61
N VAL A 292 16.50 -5.78 -19.90
CA VAL A 292 16.00 -4.91 -20.98
C VAL A 292 14.54 -4.53 -20.79
N GLN A 293 13.70 -5.48 -20.35
CA GLN A 293 12.29 -5.20 -20.06
C GLN A 293 12.13 -4.27 -18.84
N GLU A 294 12.96 -4.46 -17.81
CA GLU A 294 12.99 -3.60 -16.63
C GLU A 294 13.35 -2.16 -16.97
N ASP A 295 14.42 -1.96 -17.76
CA ASP A 295 14.83 -0.63 -18.24
C ASP A 295 13.74 0.03 -19.08
N ALA A 296 13.08 -0.72 -19.96
CA ALA A 296 11.97 -0.22 -20.77
C ALA A 296 10.76 0.20 -19.91
N PHE A 297 10.43 -0.57 -18.88
CA PHE A 297 9.36 -0.26 -17.95
C PHE A 297 9.65 1.05 -17.20
N LYS A 298 10.83 1.17 -16.59
CA LYS A 298 11.27 2.35 -15.85
C LYS A 298 11.31 3.60 -16.74
N ALA A 299 11.91 3.49 -17.92
CA ALA A 299 11.99 4.59 -18.88
C ALA A 299 10.59 5.08 -19.32
N ALA A 300 9.66 4.18 -19.59
CA ALA A 300 8.29 4.53 -19.95
C ALA A 300 7.55 5.21 -18.80
N TRP A 301 7.77 4.78 -17.55
CA TRP A 301 7.12 5.39 -16.39
C TRP A 301 7.68 6.79 -16.10
N ILE A 302 9.01 6.98 -16.12
CA ILE A 302 9.65 8.28 -15.99
C ILE A 302 9.12 9.26 -17.06
N ALA A 303 8.97 8.81 -18.29
CA ALA A 303 8.48 9.65 -19.39
C ALA A 303 6.99 10.05 -19.24
N SER A 304 6.18 9.27 -18.50
CA SER A 304 4.74 9.47 -18.40
C SER A 304 4.26 9.99 -17.04
N CYS A 305 5.10 9.95 -16.00
CA CYS A 305 4.71 10.34 -14.64
C CYS A 305 5.84 11.09 -13.91
N PRO A 306 5.71 12.40 -13.69
CA PRO A 306 6.72 13.19 -12.97
C PRO A 306 6.87 12.82 -11.49
N ASP A 307 5.91 12.14 -10.89
CA ASP A 307 6.01 11.65 -9.51
C ASP A 307 6.91 10.40 -9.38
N PHE A 308 7.25 9.73 -10.49
CA PHE A 308 8.10 8.54 -10.50
C PHE A 308 9.54 8.87 -10.88
N GLN A 309 10.52 8.22 -10.23
CA GLN A 309 11.95 8.36 -10.48
C GLN A 309 12.69 7.02 -10.29
N ASP A 310 13.94 6.91 -10.78
CA ASP A 310 14.83 5.74 -10.67
C ASP A 310 16.26 6.14 -10.23
N THR A 311 16.37 7.23 -9.45
CA THR A 311 17.66 7.72 -8.92
C THR A 311 17.85 7.31 -7.46
N HIS A 312 16.78 7.36 -6.68
CA HIS A 312 16.73 7.04 -5.25
C HIS A 312 15.92 5.79 -5.03
N HIS A 313 16.57 4.71 -4.67
CA HIS A 313 15.97 3.39 -4.42
C HIS A 313 16.84 2.60 -3.42
N TYR A 314 16.44 1.39 -3.06
CA TYR A 314 17.27 0.50 -2.24
C TYR A 314 18.52 0.06 -3.01
N GLU A 315 19.56 -0.32 -2.26
CA GLU A 315 20.72 -0.98 -2.86
C GLU A 315 20.29 -2.28 -3.55
N ARG A 316 20.88 -2.54 -4.71
CA ARG A 316 20.59 -3.77 -5.47
C ARG A 316 21.29 -4.95 -4.82
N ASP A 317 20.59 -6.08 -4.77
CA ASP A 317 21.20 -7.33 -4.33
C ASP A 317 22.31 -7.77 -5.31
N ALA A 318 23.38 -8.35 -4.76
CA ALA A 318 24.40 -8.97 -5.59
C ALA A 318 23.81 -10.17 -6.38
N PRO A 319 24.30 -10.50 -7.56
CA PRO A 319 23.81 -11.61 -8.35
C PRO A 319 23.76 -12.93 -7.56
N GLY A 320 22.61 -13.55 -7.53
CA GLY A 320 22.36 -14.79 -6.78
C GLY A 320 22.08 -14.61 -5.29
N ALA A 321 22.07 -13.36 -4.76
CA ALA A 321 21.89 -13.09 -3.34
C ALA A 321 20.46 -12.65 -2.96
N ALA A 322 19.52 -12.60 -3.90
CA ALA A 322 18.15 -12.17 -3.65
C ALA A 322 17.45 -13.03 -2.58
N ASN A 323 16.70 -12.36 -1.71
CA ASN A 323 15.88 -13.02 -0.72
C ASN A 323 14.59 -13.56 -1.33
N LEU A 324 14.53 -14.86 -1.63
CA LEU A 324 13.37 -15.53 -2.24
C LEU A 324 12.17 -15.71 -1.28
N THR A 325 12.22 -15.18 -0.07
CA THR A 325 11.03 -15.07 0.79
C THR A 325 10.17 -13.85 0.46
N LEU A 326 10.68 -12.92 -0.36
CA LEU A 326 9.95 -11.75 -0.86
C LEU A 326 9.11 -12.11 -2.07
N ALA A 327 7.95 -11.48 -2.22
CA ALA A 327 7.01 -11.70 -3.33
C ALA A 327 7.67 -11.50 -4.69
N THR A 328 8.23 -10.33 -4.94
CA THR A 328 8.87 -9.95 -6.21
C THR A 328 9.95 -10.95 -6.63
N ASN A 329 10.85 -11.28 -5.69
CA ASN A 329 11.94 -12.21 -5.96
C ASN A 329 11.44 -13.64 -6.22
N TRP A 330 10.47 -14.10 -5.40
CA TRP A 330 9.90 -15.43 -5.59
C TRP A 330 9.18 -15.55 -6.94
N VAL A 331 8.34 -14.58 -7.30
CA VAL A 331 7.58 -14.57 -8.55
C VAL A 331 8.52 -14.53 -9.75
N ALA A 332 9.49 -13.61 -9.75
CA ALA A 332 10.46 -13.51 -10.83
C ALA A 332 11.27 -14.81 -11.00
N GLN A 333 11.70 -15.44 -9.90
CA GLN A 333 12.43 -16.71 -9.92
C GLN A 333 11.58 -17.87 -10.43
N GLN A 334 10.31 -17.93 -10.00
CA GLN A 334 9.40 -19.03 -10.33
C GLN A 334 8.96 -19.01 -11.79
N PHE A 335 8.70 -17.83 -12.34
CA PHE A 335 8.09 -17.68 -13.67
C PHE A 335 9.07 -17.14 -14.74
N GLY A 336 10.27 -16.70 -14.34
CA GLY A 336 11.23 -16.07 -15.26
C GLY A 336 10.68 -14.79 -15.89
N CYS A 337 9.84 -14.06 -15.18
CA CYS A 337 9.09 -12.90 -15.65
C CYS A 337 9.63 -11.59 -15.05
N LEU A 338 9.16 -10.48 -15.60
CA LEU A 338 9.35 -9.14 -15.02
C LEU A 338 8.53 -9.00 -13.73
N ALA A 339 9.15 -8.59 -12.64
CA ALA A 339 8.49 -8.38 -11.37
C ALA A 339 9.10 -7.19 -10.61
N PHE A 340 8.24 -6.37 -10.00
CA PHE A 340 8.64 -5.19 -9.24
C PHE A 340 7.94 -5.10 -7.90
N THR A 341 8.69 -4.68 -6.89
CA THR A 341 8.13 -4.01 -5.73
C THR A 341 8.03 -2.52 -6.06
N ILE A 342 6.85 -1.93 -5.92
CA ILE A 342 6.59 -0.50 -6.06
C ILE A 342 6.55 0.10 -4.66
N GLU A 343 7.34 1.14 -4.41
CA GLU A 343 7.40 1.82 -3.13
C GLU A 343 6.92 3.27 -3.25
N MET A 344 6.12 3.71 -2.30
CA MET A 344 5.59 5.06 -2.19
C MET A 344 5.86 5.64 -0.79
N PRO A 345 6.16 6.94 -0.65
CA PRO A 345 6.54 7.48 0.65
C PRO A 345 5.34 7.63 1.61
N PHE A 346 5.59 7.46 2.91
CA PHE A 346 4.66 7.89 3.97
C PHE A 346 4.68 9.41 4.20
N LYS A 347 5.73 10.09 3.76
CA LYS A 347 5.94 11.54 3.92
C LYS A 347 5.48 12.31 2.68
N ASP A 348 6.23 13.34 2.32
CA ASP A 348 6.08 14.01 1.02
C ASP A 348 7.01 13.39 -0.02
N ASN A 349 6.72 13.60 -1.30
CA ASN A 349 7.64 13.29 -2.39
C ASN A 349 8.66 14.44 -2.50
N ALA A 350 9.95 14.13 -2.28
CA ALA A 350 11.01 15.15 -2.23
C ALA A 350 11.25 15.83 -3.60
N ASP A 351 10.95 15.14 -4.70
CA ASP A 351 11.12 15.71 -6.06
C ASP A 351 10.01 16.69 -6.44
N LEU A 352 8.79 16.46 -5.93
CA LEU A 352 7.60 17.30 -6.17
C LEU A 352 6.81 17.49 -4.88
N PRO A 353 7.31 18.29 -3.92
CA PRO A 353 6.70 18.42 -2.62
C PRO A 353 5.37 19.18 -2.66
N ASP A 354 4.43 18.76 -1.78
CA ASP A 354 3.18 19.44 -1.48
C ASP A 354 3.09 19.75 0.01
N SER A 355 3.27 21.00 0.38
CA SER A 355 3.32 21.42 1.79
C SER A 355 2.01 21.24 2.55
N GLN A 356 0.87 21.06 1.88
CA GLN A 356 -0.44 20.91 2.52
C GLN A 356 -0.77 19.43 2.78
N VAL A 357 -0.62 18.58 1.79
CA VAL A 357 -1.03 17.18 1.90
C VAL A 357 0.13 16.18 1.85
N GLY A 358 1.31 16.58 1.36
CA GLY A 358 2.43 15.68 1.15
C GLY A 358 2.12 14.61 0.09
N TRP A 359 2.70 13.40 0.24
CA TRP A 359 2.19 12.23 -0.45
C TRP A 359 0.84 11.85 0.15
N SER A 360 -0.15 11.56 -0.68
CA SER A 360 -1.54 11.42 -0.27
C SER A 360 -2.27 10.37 -1.09
N GLY A 361 -3.45 9.92 -0.64
CA GLY A 361 -4.32 9.00 -1.39
C GLY A 361 -4.58 9.45 -2.83
N PRO A 362 -5.01 10.70 -3.08
CA PRO A 362 -5.19 11.21 -4.45
C PRO A 362 -3.92 11.20 -5.31
N ARG A 363 -2.72 11.39 -4.73
CA ARG A 363 -1.45 11.28 -5.47
C ARG A 363 -1.12 9.82 -5.77
N ALA A 364 -1.31 8.90 -4.81
CA ALA A 364 -1.15 7.47 -5.02
C ALA A 364 -2.09 6.94 -6.12
N ARG A 365 -3.35 7.39 -6.16
CA ARG A 365 -4.30 7.07 -7.27
C ARG A 365 -3.76 7.53 -8.64
N ARG A 366 -3.23 8.75 -8.75
CA ARG A 366 -2.65 9.24 -10.01
C ARG A 366 -1.42 8.43 -10.43
N LEU A 367 -0.56 8.05 -9.48
CA LEU A 367 0.57 7.17 -9.75
C LEU A 367 0.08 5.80 -10.24
N GLY A 368 -0.95 5.22 -9.62
CA GLY A 368 -1.59 3.97 -10.04
C GLY A 368 -2.17 4.06 -11.45
N ALA A 369 -2.89 5.13 -11.77
CA ALA A 369 -3.39 5.34 -13.12
C ALA A 369 -2.26 5.43 -14.17
N SER A 370 -1.10 5.98 -13.80
CA SER A 370 0.03 6.14 -14.72
C SER A 370 0.75 4.83 -15.06
N VAL A 371 0.63 3.78 -14.20
CA VAL A 371 1.36 2.50 -14.38
C VAL A 371 0.93 1.73 -15.62
N LEU A 372 -0.25 2.01 -16.16
CA LEU A 372 -0.72 1.37 -17.40
C LEU A 372 0.20 1.67 -18.59
N GLN A 373 0.86 2.81 -18.60
CA GLN A 373 1.79 3.19 -19.67
C GLN A 373 3.04 2.30 -19.70
N PRO A 374 3.80 2.13 -18.60
CA PRO A 374 4.94 1.22 -18.58
C PRO A 374 4.53 -0.26 -18.75
N ILE A 375 3.36 -0.68 -18.25
CA ILE A 375 2.84 -2.03 -18.53
C ILE A 375 2.71 -2.21 -20.05
N LEU A 376 2.07 -1.27 -20.76
CA LEU A 376 1.91 -1.37 -22.21
C LEU A 376 3.25 -1.38 -22.96
N ALA A 377 4.24 -0.66 -22.48
CA ALA A 377 5.56 -0.58 -23.12
C ALA A 377 6.35 -1.90 -23.05
N THR A 378 5.98 -2.82 -22.15
CA THR A 378 6.68 -4.10 -21.94
C THR A 378 5.88 -5.32 -22.40
N MET A 379 4.70 -5.13 -23.01
CA MET A 379 3.78 -6.21 -23.46
C MET A 379 3.97 -6.67 -24.91
#